data_3ee388d9c6806ce1ebaed3146898b049
#
_entry.id   3ee388d9c6806ce1ebaed3146898b049
#
_cell.length_a   1.000
_cell.length_b   1.000
_cell.length_c   1.000
_cell.angle_alpha   90.00
_cell.angle_beta   90.00
_cell.angle_gamma   90.00
#
_symmetry.space_group_name_H-M   'P 1'
#
loop_
_entity.id
_entity.type
_entity.pdbx_description
1 polymer ?
#
loop_
_entity_poly.entity_id
_entity_poly.type
_entity_poly.pdbx_seq_one_letter_code
_entity_poly.pdbx_strand_id
1 'polypeptide(L)'
;MAKRVFISYRREDTAPAAGRVYDRLCQLLSKPNVFFDVSTIAGGEVFDRKLMSEIERSDAVLVFIGKSWLAVSGGRARLEQPGDYVRAEVCAALQRSVLVLPVLVDGARMPLPDQLPDDIRAITSRNALPLRHESFDDDAENIVAAVLGVAAGARPWDDRGRLGVKVGYAAAGLLAAATALIITAVVHFWVVGRPLSASIGEAATTLLLLAIAAMGVVLGLSYEARRRKKRLLRPS
;
A
#
# COMPACT_ATOMS: atom_id res chain seq x y z
N MET A 1 -19.01 -5.34 -3.92
CA MET A 1 -18.14 -6.34 -4.59
C MET A 1 -16.70 -5.88 -4.48
N ALA A 2 -15.74 -6.79 -4.29
CA ALA A 2 -14.32 -6.44 -4.29
C ALA A 2 -13.91 -6.03 -5.72
N LYS A 3 -13.18 -4.91 -5.86
CA LYS A 3 -12.70 -4.44 -7.16
C LYS A 3 -11.61 -5.36 -7.71
N ARG A 4 -11.65 -5.60 -9.01
CA ARG A 4 -10.63 -6.35 -9.75
C ARG A 4 -9.73 -5.39 -10.52
N VAL A 5 -8.44 -5.62 -10.46
CA VAL A 5 -7.42 -4.73 -11.03
C VAL A 5 -6.51 -5.53 -11.96
N PHE A 6 -6.33 -5.01 -13.16
CA PHE A 6 -5.33 -5.49 -14.11
C PHE A 6 -4.14 -4.53 -14.13
N ILE A 7 -2.91 -5.08 -14.12
CA ILE A 7 -1.68 -4.30 -14.17
C ILE A 7 -0.96 -4.58 -15.49
N SER A 8 -0.95 -3.59 -16.39
CA SER A 8 -0.20 -3.58 -17.64
C SER A 8 1.16 -2.90 -17.42
N TYR A 9 2.25 -3.59 -17.75
CA TYR A 9 3.60 -3.07 -17.55
C TYR A 9 4.60 -3.67 -18.54
N ARG A 10 5.73 -3.00 -18.78
CA ARG A 10 6.86 -3.59 -19.49
C ARG A 10 7.86 -4.19 -18.51
N ARG A 11 8.15 -5.48 -18.68
CA ARG A 11 9.01 -6.24 -17.77
C ARG A 11 10.39 -5.60 -17.63
N GLU A 12 10.97 -5.14 -18.72
CA GLU A 12 12.31 -4.55 -18.75
C GLU A 12 12.37 -3.10 -18.25
N ASP A 13 11.22 -2.45 -18.09
CA ASP A 13 11.12 -1.02 -17.79
C ASP A 13 10.57 -0.75 -16.40
N THR A 14 9.43 -1.34 -16.06
CA THR A 14 8.67 -0.96 -14.87
C THR A 14 8.31 -2.11 -13.92
N ALA A 15 8.83 -3.33 -14.15
CA ALA A 15 8.47 -4.49 -13.34
C ALA A 15 8.70 -4.31 -11.82
N PRO A 16 9.81 -3.71 -11.34
CA PRO A 16 10.01 -3.54 -9.90
C PRO A 16 8.98 -2.60 -9.28
N ALA A 17 8.65 -1.49 -9.95
CA ALA A 17 7.66 -0.54 -9.47
C ALA A 17 6.24 -1.12 -9.50
N ALA A 18 5.88 -1.81 -10.59
CA ALA A 18 4.60 -2.48 -10.75
C ALA A 18 4.41 -3.61 -9.72
N GLY A 19 5.46 -4.39 -9.43
CA GLY A 19 5.45 -5.44 -8.40
C GLY A 19 5.18 -4.90 -7.00
N ARG A 20 5.80 -3.78 -6.62
CA ARG A 20 5.54 -3.14 -5.33
C ARG A 20 4.09 -2.63 -5.19
N VAL A 21 3.52 -2.09 -6.26
CA VAL A 21 2.10 -1.67 -6.27
C VAL A 21 1.17 -2.88 -6.24
N TYR A 22 1.51 -3.97 -6.96
CA TYR A 22 0.80 -5.23 -6.88
C TYR A 22 0.73 -5.75 -5.45
N ASP A 23 1.85 -5.80 -4.73
CA ASP A 23 1.89 -6.25 -3.33
C ASP A 23 0.98 -5.39 -2.44
N ARG A 24 0.99 -4.07 -2.66
CA ARG A 24 0.12 -3.14 -1.91
C ARG A 24 -1.36 -3.38 -2.20
N LEU A 25 -1.72 -3.59 -3.46
CA LEU A 25 -3.09 -3.91 -3.86
C LEU A 25 -3.57 -5.26 -3.31
N CYS A 26 -2.71 -6.27 -3.31
CA CYS A 26 -3.03 -7.60 -2.77
C CYS A 26 -3.33 -7.58 -1.26
N GLN A 27 -2.70 -6.68 -0.50
CA GLN A 27 -3.00 -6.49 0.92
C GLN A 27 -4.43 -5.97 1.18
N LEU A 28 -5.02 -5.27 0.20
CA LEU A 28 -6.32 -4.62 0.32
C LEU A 28 -7.44 -5.38 -0.39
N LEU A 29 -7.16 -5.85 -1.60
CA LEU A 29 -8.15 -6.46 -2.48
C LEU A 29 -8.10 -7.99 -2.48
N SER A 30 -7.11 -8.59 -1.81
CA SER A 30 -6.71 -10.00 -1.93
C SER A 30 -6.16 -10.40 -3.30
N LYS A 31 -5.23 -11.34 -3.29
CA LYS A 31 -4.45 -11.77 -4.48
C LYS A 31 -5.30 -12.18 -5.70
N PRO A 32 -6.43 -12.90 -5.57
CA PRO A 32 -7.26 -13.27 -6.73
C PRO A 32 -7.90 -12.10 -7.47
N ASN A 33 -7.93 -10.91 -6.87
CA ASN A 33 -8.52 -9.71 -7.46
C ASN A 33 -7.52 -8.80 -8.15
N VAL A 34 -6.23 -9.14 -8.13
CA VAL A 34 -5.18 -8.35 -8.78
C VAL A 34 -4.44 -9.22 -9.78
N PHE A 35 -4.64 -8.96 -11.07
CA PHE A 35 -3.92 -9.63 -12.14
C PHE A 35 -2.66 -8.82 -12.48
N PHE A 36 -1.50 -9.47 -12.32
CA PHE A 36 -0.19 -8.81 -12.46
C PHE A 36 0.70 -9.45 -13.50
N ASP A 37 0.75 -10.78 -13.58
CA ASP A 37 1.70 -11.45 -14.45
C ASP A 37 1.06 -12.54 -15.28
N VAL A 38 1.55 -12.62 -16.49
CA VAL A 38 1.28 -13.65 -17.48
C VAL A 38 1.75 -15.02 -17.02
N SER A 39 2.71 -15.11 -16.10
CA SER A 39 3.20 -16.39 -15.53
C SER A 39 2.13 -17.16 -14.73
N THR A 40 1.00 -16.52 -14.39
CA THR A 40 -0.18 -17.17 -13.80
C THR A 40 -1.03 -17.93 -14.82
N ILE A 41 -0.72 -17.84 -16.11
CA ILE A 41 -1.42 -18.59 -17.15
C ILE A 41 -0.91 -20.04 -17.17
N ALA A 42 -1.80 -20.98 -16.92
CA ALA A 42 -1.45 -22.39 -16.89
C ALA A 42 -0.93 -22.84 -18.26
N GLY A 43 0.08 -23.74 -18.25
CA GLY A 43 0.60 -24.31 -19.49
C GLY A 43 -0.52 -24.96 -20.30
N GLY A 44 -0.61 -24.60 -21.61
CA GLY A 44 -1.64 -25.10 -22.52
C GLY A 44 -2.88 -24.22 -22.69
N GLU A 45 -3.07 -23.16 -21.90
CA GLU A 45 -4.10 -22.15 -22.18
C GLU A 45 -3.66 -21.23 -23.32
N VAL A 46 -4.62 -20.81 -24.18
CA VAL A 46 -4.37 -19.80 -25.20
C VAL A 46 -4.20 -18.45 -24.50
N PHE A 47 -2.94 -18.04 -24.43
CA PHE A 47 -2.47 -16.84 -23.74
C PHE A 47 -3.34 -15.60 -23.99
N ASP A 48 -3.58 -15.27 -25.25
CA ASP A 48 -4.34 -14.08 -25.65
C ASP A 48 -5.77 -14.08 -25.11
N ARG A 49 -6.39 -15.24 -25.09
CA ARG A 49 -7.78 -15.40 -24.64
C ARG A 49 -7.93 -15.17 -23.14
N LYS A 50 -6.99 -15.68 -22.35
CA LYS A 50 -7.00 -15.47 -20.89
C LYS A 50 -6.71 -14.03 -20.53
N LEU A 51 -5.70 -13.43 -21.15
CA LEU A 51 -5.34 -12.03 -20.97
C LEU A 51 -6.55 -11.11 -21.22
N MET A 52 -7.21 -11.28 -22.38
CA MET A 52 -8.40 -10.51 -22.71
C MET A 52 -9.54 -10.72 -21.72
N SER A 53 -9.75 -11.96 -21.24
CA SER A 53 -10.79 -12.24 -20.26
C SER A 53 -10.52 -11.61 -18.90
N GLU A 54 -9.26 -11.48 -18.48
CA GLU A 54 -8.90 -10.81 -17.22
C GLU A 54 -9.09 -9.28 -17.32
N ILE A 55 -8.73 -8.68 -18.46
CA ILE A 55 -9.04 -7.26 -18.72
C ILE A 55 -10.56 -7.04 -18.72
N GLU A 56 -11.32 -7.95 -19.33
CA GLU A 56 -12.77 -7.89 -19.39
C GLU A 56 -13.46 -7.90 -18.01
N ARG A 57 -12.89 -8.62 -17.09
CA ARG A 57 -13.42 -8.77 -15.72
C ARG A 57 -12.90 -7.71 -14.76
N SER A 58 -11.99 -6.84 -15.22
CA SER A 58 -11.38 -5.83 -14.37
C SER A 58 -12.24 -4.57 -14.25
N ASP A 59 -12.26 -3.97 -13.07
CA ASP A 59 -12.89 -2.68 -12.80
C ASP A 59 -11.90 -1.53 -13.05
N ALA A 60 -10.60 -1.82 -13.02
CA ALA A 60 -9.53 -0.87 -13.28
C ALA A 60 -8.35 -1.54 -13.98
N VAL A 61 -7.71 -0.82 -14.90
CA VAL A 61 -6.47 -1.19 -15.57
C VAL A 61 -5.42 -0.12 -15.26
N LEU A 62 -4.35 -0.52 -14.56
CA LEU A 62 -3.19 0.34 -14.32
C LEU A 62 -2.19 0.14 -15.45
N VAL A 63 -1.82 1.22 -16.14
CA VAL A 63 -0.85 1.18 -17.24
C VAL A 63 0.44 1.85 -16.78
N PHE A 64 1.47 1.04 -16.49
CA PHE A 64 2.77 1.54 -16.03
C PHE A 64 3.60 2.02 -17.21
N ILE A 65 3.88 3.31 -17.21
CA ILE A 65 4.64 4.02 -18.23
C ILE A 65 5.99 4.42 -17.63
N GLY A 66 7.05 3.75 -18.07
CA GLY A 66 8.42 4.08 -17.71
C GLY A 66 9.16 4.82 -18.82
N LYS A 67 10.44 5.06 -18.63
CA LYS A 67 11.28 5.81 -19.56
C LYS A 67 11.48 5.09 -20.91
N SER A 68 11.39 3.76 -20.89
CA SER A 68 11.57 2.92 -22.08
C SER A 68 10.24 2.44 -22.68
N TRP A 69 9.12 3.00 -22.26
CA TRP A 69 7.79 2.59 -22.75
C TRP A 69 7.62 2.78 -24.26
N LEU A 70 8.22 3.85 -24.80
CA LEU A 70 8.28 4.16 -26.25
C LEU A 70 9.56 3.63 -26.92
N ALA A 71 10.31 2.73 -26.27
CA ALA A 71 11.59 2.28 -26.79
C ALA A 71 11.47 1.72 -28.22
N VAL A 72 12.49 1.99 -29.04
CA VAL A 72 12.63 1.47 -30.38
C VAL A 72 13.39 0.15 -30.32
N SER A 73 12.88 -0.88 -31.00
CA SER A 73 13.53 -2.18 -31.15
C SER A 73 13.43 -2.61 -32.62
N GLY A 74 14.55 -2.98 -33.22
CA GLY A 74 14.59 -3.35 -34.62
C GLY A 74 14.20 -2.21 -35.60
N GLY A 75 14.45 -0.95 -35.22
CA GLY A 75 14.15 0.22 -36.06
C GLY A 75 12.69 0.69 -36.05
N ARG A 76 11.83 0.09 -35.23
CA ARG A 76 10.43 0.47 -35.03
C ARG A 76 10.12 0.68 -33.57
N ALA A 77 9.19 1.60 -33.26
CA ALA A 77 8.67 1.71 -31.90
C ALA A 77 8.02 0.38 -31.48
N ARG A 78 8.28 -0.08 -30.26
CA ARG A 78 7.75 -1.37 -29.76
C ARG A 78 6.22 -1.42 -29.85
N LEU A 79 5.55 -0.33 -29.56
CA LEU A 79 4.09 -0.22 -29.65
C LEU A 79 3.55 -0.35 -31.09
N GLU A 80 4.39 -0.19 -32.12
CA GLU A 80 4.04 -0.37 -33.52
C GLU A 80 4.29 -1.81 -34.02
N GLN A 81 4.97 -2.63 -33.20
CA GLN A 81 5.29 -4.00 -33.57
C GLN A 81 4.04 -4.88 -33.50
N PRO A 82 3.81 -5.74 -34.50
CA PRO A 82 2.77 -6.76 -34.41
C PRO A 82 2.98 -7.64 -33.19
N GLY A 83 1.94 -7.83 -32.37
CA GLY A 83 2.01 -8.69 -31.17
C GLY A 83 2.59 -8.02 -29.94
N ASP A 84 2.73 -6.68 -29.90
CA ASP A 84 3.07 -5.98 -28.65
C ASP A 84 1.90 -6.12 -27.64
N TYR A 85 2.14 -6.88 -26.58
CA TYR A 85 1.12 -7.18 -25.57
C TYR A 85 0.64 -5.94 -24.85
N VAL A 86 1.53 -5.01 -24.50
CA VAL A 86 1.16 -3.78 -23.79
C VAL A 86 0.21 -2.94 -24.64
N ARG A 87 0.46 -2.84 -25.97
CA ARG A 87 -0.49 -2.18 -26.87
C ARG A 87 -1.85 -2.88 -26.89
N ALA A 88 -1.86 -4.22 -26.98
CA ALA A 88 -3.11 -5.00 -27.01
C ALA A 88 -3.91 -4.84 -25.71
N GLU A 89 -3.23 -4.86 -24.55
CA GLU A 89 -3.82 -4.64 -23.23
C GLU A 89 -4.43 -3.26 -23.09
N VAL A 90 -3.69 -2.21 -23.47
CA VAL A 90 -4.16 -0.82 -23.41
C VAL A 90 -5.33 -0.60 -24.38
N CYS A 91 -5.24 -1.12 -25.62
CA CYS A 91 -6.31 -1.04 -26.60
C CYS A 91 -7.60 -1.70 -26.05
N ALA A 92 -7.50 -2.92 -25.53
CA ALA A 92 -8.63 -3.63 -24.96
C ALA A 92 -9.26 -2.88 -23.76
N ALA A 93 -8.42 -2.28 -22.91
CA ALA A 93 -8.90 -1.48 -21.79
C ALA A 93 -9.62 -0.19 -22.23
N LEU A 94 -9.08 0.52 -23.20
CA LEU A 94 -9.65 1.78 -23.70
C LEU A 94 -11.00 1.58 -24.44
N GLN A 95 -11.21 0.43 -25.04
CA GLN A 95 -12.48 0.08 -25.69
C GLN A 95 -13.61 -0.23 -24.72
N ARG A 96 -13.32 -0.25 -23.41
CA ARG A 96 -14.27 -0.62 -22.36
C ARG A 96 -14.55 0.53 -21.40
N SER A 97 -15.65 0.44 -20.69
CA SER A 97 -16.04 1.39 -19.64
C SER A 97 -15.35 1.08 -18.29
N VAL A 98 -14.03 0.76 -18.33
CA VAL A 98 -13.21 0.52 -17.14
C VAL A 98 -12.37 1.75 -16.80
N LEU A 99 -11.94 1.87 -15.56
CA LEU A 99 -10.99 2.89 -15.18
C LEU A 99 -9.62 2.54 -15.79
N VAL A 100 -9.15 3.31 -16.77
CA VAL A 100 -7.78 3.24 -17.28
C VAL A 100 -6.96 4.32 -16.61
N LEU A 101 -5.98 3.91 -15.79
CA LEU A 101 -5.14 4.82 -15.01
C LEU A 101 -3.68 4.69 -15.43
N PRO A 102 -3.12 5.66 -16.17
CA PRO A 102 -1.69 5.70 -16.43
C PRO A 102 -0.91 6.00 -15.15
N VAL A 103 0.18 5.26 -14.93
CA VAL A 103 1.10 5.42 -13.82
C VAL A 103 2.49 5.77 -14.36
N LEU A 104 2.96 6.98 -14.11
CA LEU A 104 4.24 7.49 -14.60
C LEU A 104 5.36 7.16 -13.62
N VAL A 105 6.26 6.26 -14.01
CA VAL A 105 7.30 5.72 -13.13
C VAL A 105 8.57 6.54 -13.22
N ASP A 106 9.12 6.93 -12.06
CA ASP A 106 10.42 7.58 -11.89
C ASP A 106 10.69 8.75 -12.85
N GLY A 107 9.71 9.65 -12.95
CA GLY A 107 9.79 10.86 -13.79
C GLY A 107 9.58 10.60 -15.28
N ALA A 108 9.04 9.44 -15.66
CA ALA A 108 8.55 9.23 -17.03
C ALA A 108 7.46 10.26 -17.36
N ARG A 109 7.37 10.62 -18.64
CA ARG A 109 6.38 11.58 -19.13
C ARG A 109 5.27 10.85 -19.90
N MET A 110 4.07 11.41 -19.85
CA MET A 110 3.00 10.94 -20.71
C MET A 110 3.44 11.10 -22.18
N PRO A 111 3.31 10.06 -23.01
CA PRO A 111 3.56 10.18 -24.44
C PRO A 111 2.70 11.24 -25.11
N LEU A 112 3.22 11.86 -26.17
CA LEU A 112 2.40 12.74 -27.02
C LEU A 112 1.47 11.90 -27.91
N PRO A 113 0.31 12.45 -28.33
CA PRO A 113 -0.65 11.72 -29.15
C PRO A 113 -0.08 11.20 -30.47
N ASP A 114 0.84 11.94 -31.08
CA ASP A 114 1.52 11.60 -32.34
C ASP A 114 2.59 10.51 -32.20
N GLN A 115 3.01 10.21 -30.98
CA GLN A 115 3.96 9.14 -30.67
C GLN A 115 3.28 7.78 -30.49
N LEU A 116 1.96 7.72 -30.54
CA LEU A 116 1.19 6.52 -30.24
C LEU A 116 0.37 6.05 -31.46
N PRO A 117 0.24 4.72 -31.63
CA PRO A 117 -0.75 4.15 -32.55
C PRO A 117 -2.16 4.65 -32.25
N ASP A 118 -2.99 4.78 -33.30
CA ASP A 118 -4.33 5.38 -33.22
C ASP A 118 -5.24 4.68 -32.18
N ASP A 119 -5.13 3.36 -32.07
CA ASP A 119 -5.96 2.51 -31.22
C ASP A 119 -5.71 2.70 -29.72
N ILE A 120 -4.54 3.25 -29.35
CA ILE A 120 -4.20 3.52 -27.94
C ILE A 120 -3.98 5.02 -27.65
N ARG A 121 -4.12 5.88 -28.64
CA ARG A 121 -3.89 7.33 -28.51
C ARG A 121 -4.74 7.97 -27.41
N ALA A 122 -5.93 7.47 -27.19
CA ALA A 122 -6.86 7.98 -26.18
C ALA A 122 -6.34 7.86 -24.72
N ILE A 123 -5.26 7.09 -24.48
CA ILE A 123 -4.62 7.04 -23.15
C ILE A 123 -4.04 8.41 -22.76
N THR A 124 -3.59 9.21 -23.73
CA THR A 124 -2.96 10.52 -23.48
C THR A 124 -3.92 11.55 -22.87
N SER A 125 -5.23 11.35 -23.03
CA SER A 125 -6.26 12.19 -22.42
C SER A 125 -6.65 11.77 -21.02
N ARG A 126 -6.10 10.66 -20.50
CA ARG A 126 -6.37 10.18 -19.16
C ARG A 126 -5.49 10.91 -18.13
N ASN A 127 -6.07 11.17 -16.96
CA ASN A 127 -5.32 11.75 -15.85
C ASN A 127 -4.34 10.73 -15.30
N ALA A 128 -3.03 11.02 -15.37
CA ALA A 128 -1.97 10.13 -14.93
C ALA A 128 -1.56 10.43 -13.49
N LEU A 129 -1.14 9.41 -12.76
CA LEU A 129 -0.55 9.56 -11.43
C LEU A 129 0.95 9.24 -11.46
N PRO A 130 1.79 10.02 -10.76
CA PRO A 130 3.20 9.71 -10.63
C PRO A 130 3.42 8.54 -9.66
N LEU A 131 4.50 7.81 -9.88
CA LEU A 131 5.02 6.81 -8.97
C LEU A 131 6.54 6.97 -8.90
N ARG A 132 7.02 7.71 -7.90
CA ARG A 132 8.42 8.05 -7.71
C ARG A 132 9.05 7.15 -6.66
N HIS A 133 10.32 6.83 -6.84
CA HIS A 133 11.05 5.98 -5.90
C HIS A 133 11.13 6.62 -4.49
N GLU A 134 11.44 7.91 -4.44
CA GLU A 134 11.61 8.68 -3.20
C GLU A 134 10.32 8.91 -2.40
N SER A 135 9.17 8.94 -3.06
CA SER A 135 7.83 9.12 -2.45
C SER A 135 6.89 7.95 -2.73
N PHE A 136 7.45 6.75 -2.91
CA PHE A 136 6.71 5.57 -3.34
C PHE A 136 5.46 5.29 -2.51
N ASP A 137 5.55 5.36 -1.18
CA ASP A 137 4.42 5.04 -0.31
C ASP A 137 3.25 6.00 -0.50
N ASP A 138 3.52 7.31 -0.59
CA ASP A 138 2.47 8.31 -0.80
C ASP A 138 1.89 8.23 -2.22
N ASP A 139 2.74 8.02 -3.24
CA ASP A 139 2.30 7.88 -4.63
C ASP A 139 1.48 6.59 -4.83
N ALA A 140 1.91 5.47 -4.27
CA ALA A 140 1.17 4.22 -4.29
C ALA A 140 -0.17 4.32 -3.56
N GLU A 141 -0.23 5.08 -2.46
CA GLU A 141 -1.48 5.38 -1.76
C GLU A 141 -2.47 6.12 -2.67
N ASN A 142 -2.01 7.10 -3.41
CA ASN A 142 -2.86 7.84 -4.35
C ASN A 142 -3.38 6.95 -5.48
N ILE A 143 -2.54 6.04 -6.01
CA ILE A 143 -2.93 5.07 -7.04
C ILE A 143 -4.03 4.14 -6.50
N VAL A 144 -3.83 3.59 -5.30
CA VAL A 144 -4.82 2.71 -4.66
C VAL A 144 -6.12 3.46 -4.37
N ALA A 145 -6.05 4.70 -3.89
CA ALA A 145 -7.23 5.53 -3.65
C ALA A 145 -8.04 5.75 -4.95
N ALA A 146 -7.36 6.04 -6.06
CA ALA A 146 -7.99 6.18 -7.38
C ALA A 146 -8.67 4.88 -7.84
N VAL A 147 -8.01 3.72 -7.66
CA VAL A 147 -8.58 2.40 -7.97
C VAL A 147 -9.84 2.13 -7.14
N LEU A 148 -9.81 2.44 -5.84
CA LEU A 148 -10.94 2.22 -4.94
C LEU A 148 -12.06 3.24 -5.13
N GLY A 149 -11.82 4.35 -5.83
CA GLY A 149 -12.76 5.45 -6.00
C GLY A 149 -12.99 6.24 -4.72
N VAL A 150 -11.98 6.32 -3.85
CA VAL A 150 -11.99 7.13 -2.63
C VAL A 150 -11.18 8.40 -2.84
N ALA A 151 -11.47 9.45 -2.07
CA ALA A 151 -10.74 10.71 -2.19
C ALA A 151 -9.25 10.51 -1.91
N ALA A 152 -8.40 11.22 -2.66
CA ALA A 152 -6.96 11.23 -2.43
C ALA A 152 -6.68 11.69 -0.97
N GLY A 153 -5.83 10.94 -0.25
CA GLY A 153 -5.58 11.16 1.18
C GLY A 153 -6.54 10.42 2.13
N ALA A 154 -7.64 9.86 1.64
CA ALA A 154 -8.38 8.86 2.41
C ALA A 154 -7.56 7.56 2.42
N ARG A 155 -7.00 7.22 3.56
CA ARG A 155 -6.14 6.03 3.74
C ARG A 155 -7.00 4.83 4.16
N PRO A 156 -7.55 4.02 3.22
CA PRO A 156 -8.44 2.91 3.55
C PRO A 156 -7.80 1.85 4.46
N TRP A 157 -6.45 1.80 4.48
CA TRP A 157 -5.67 0.85 5.31
C TRP A 157 -5.13 1.46 6.60
N ASP A 158 -5.20 2.79 6.77
CA ASP A 158 -4.61 3.48 7.92
C ASP A 158 -5.26 3.03 9.24
N ASP A 159 -6.53 2.63 9.20
CA ASP A 159 -7.24 2.16 10.41
C ASP A 159 -6.76 0.79 10.90
N ARG A 160 -6.39 -0.14 10.00
CA ARG A 160 -5.88 -1.47 10.41
C ARG A 160 -4.45 -1.39 10.95
N GLY A 161 -3.57 -0.66 10.25
CA GLY A 161 -2.19 -0.42 10.71
C GLY A 161 -2.14 0.45 11.98
N ARG A 162 -3.01 1.44 12.08
CA ARG A 162 -3.15 2.29 13.28
C ARG A 162 -3.65 1.53 14.48
N LEU A 163 -4.61 0.61 14.30
CA LEU A 163 -5.11 -0.22 15.38
C LEU A 163 -4.00 -1.16 15.92
N GLY A 164 -3.26 -1.83 15.02
CA GLY A 164 -2.14 -2.70 15.40
C GLY A 164 -1.03 -1.96 16.14
N VAL A 165 -0.65 -0.76 15.66
CA VAL A 165 0.37 0.08 16.32
C VAL A 165 -0.13 0.62 17.64
N LYS A 166 -1.39 1.06 17.73
CA LYS A 166 -1.99 1.52 19.01
C LYS A 166 -2.08 0.41 20.03
N VAL A 167 -2.53 -0.78 19.62
CA VAL A 167 -2.58 -1.97 20.47
C VAL A 167 -1.16 -2.38 20.91
N GLY A 168 -0.17 -2.32 20.01
CA GLY A 168 1.23 -2.61 20.33
C GLY A 168 1.81 -1.67 21.39
N TYR A 169 1.59 -0.36 21.28
CA TYR A 169 2.06 0.61 22.29
C TYR A 169 1.29 0.50 23.61
N ALA A 170 0.00 0.23 23.58
CA ALA A 170 -0.79 -0.01 24.78
C ALA A 170 -0.31 -1.28 25.51
N ALA A 171 -0.06 -2.37 24.77
CA ALA A 171 0.48 -3.61 25.33
C ALA A 171 1.89 -3.41 25.89
N ALA A 172 2.78 -2.69 25.21
CA ALA A 172 4.11 -2.38 25.72
C ALA A 172 4.06 -1.52 26.99
N GLY A 173 3.15 -0.54 27.05
CA GLY A 173 2.91 0.27 28.24
C GLY A 173 2.42 -0.56 29.45
N LEU A 174 1.49 -1.48 29.21
CA LEU A 174 1.00 -2.40 30.23
C LEU A 174 2.10 -3.34 30.74
N LEU A 175 2.94 -3.88 29.85
CA LEU A 175 4.06 -4.73 30.24
C LEU A 175 5.07 -3.95 31.08
N ALA A 176 5.44 -2.74 30.72
CA ALA A 176 6.35 -1.89 31.46
C ALA A 176 5.78 -1.54 32.85
N ALA A 177 4.49 -1.25 32.96
CA ALA A 177 3.80 -1.00 34.21
C ALA A 177 3.78 -2.24 35.10
N ALA A 178 3.49 -3.42 34.54
CA ALA A 178 3.53 -4.67 35.27
C ALA A 178 4.93 -4.99 35.81
N THR A 179 5.96 -4.76 35.01
CA THR A 179 7.36 -4.98 35.46
C THR A 179 7.76 -4.03 36.58
N ALA A 180 7.42 -2.75 36.48
CA ALA A 180 7.69 -1.76 37.51
C ALA A 180 7.01 -2.14 38.84
N LEU A 181 5.82 -2.69 38.76
CA LEU A 181 5.03 -3.15 39.88
C LEU A 181 5.68 -4.34 40.61
N ILE A 182 6.11 -5.33 39.85
CA ILE A 182 6.81 -6.51 40.40
C ILE A 182 8.08 -6.05 41.11
N ILE A 183 8.86 -5.16 40.50
CA ILE A 183 10.09 -4.62 41.10
C ILE A 183 9.75 -3.90 42.41
N THR A 184 8.72 -3.02 42.40
CA THR A 184 8.31 -2.29 43.62
C THR A 184 7.88 -3.25 44.74
N ALA A 185 7.10 -4.27 44.42
CA ALA A 185 6.65 -5.26 45.40
C ALA A 185 7.81 -6.06 45.97
N VAL A 186 8.77 -6.48 45.13
CA VAL A 186 9.97 -7.21 45.55
C VAL A 186 10.85 -6.35 46.44
N VAL A 187 11.14 -5.12 46.05
CA VAL A 187 11.95 -4.18 46.83
C VAL A 187 11.28 -3.89 48.19
N HIS A 188 9.97 -3.66 48.22
CA HIS A 188 9.23 -3.43 49.43
C HIS A 188 9.29 -4.65 50.38
N PHE A 189 9.11 -5.86 49.83
CA PHE A 189 9.23 -7.10 50.63
C PHE A 189 10.61 -7.25 51.26
N TRP A 190 11.67 -6.96 50.48
CA TRP A 190 13.05 -7.04 50.96
C TRP A 190 13.38 -5.99 52.03
N VAL A 191 12.84 -4.78 51.90
CA VAL A 191 13.14 -3.66 52.83
C VAL A 191 12.29 -3.73 54.09
N VAL A 192 11.00 -4.05 53.96
CA VAL A 192 10.03 -3.96 55.05
C VAL A 192 9.72 -5.35 55.69
N GLY A 193 10.09 -6.42 54.97
CA GLY A 193 9.83 -7.81 55.43
C GLY A 193 8.35 -8.22 55.39
N ARG A 194 7.49 -7.39 54.76
CA ARG A 194 6.03 -7.63 54.61
C ARG A 194 5.57 -7.35 53.19
N PRO A 195 4.53 -8.06 52.71
CA PRO A 195 3.97 -7.76 51.38
C PRO A 195 3.34 -6.35 51.35
N LEU A 196 3.39 -5.69 50.17
CA LEU A 196 2.90 -4.32 49.98
C LEU A 196 1.44 -4.15 50.39
N SER A 197 0.59 -5.16 50.15
CA SER A 197 -0.81 -5.20 50.56
C SER A 197 -1.02 -5.12 52.06
N ALA A 198 -0.12 -5.72 52.86
CA ALA A 198 -0.19 -5.66 54.31
C ALA A 198 0.19 -4.28 54.89
N SER A 199 0.97 -3.47 54.11
CA SER A 199 1.41 -2.15 54.56
C SER A 199 0.43 -1.03 54.21
N ILE A 200 -0.29 -1.13 53.10
CA ILE A 200 -1.19 -0.07 52.58
C ILE A 200 -2.66 -0.54 52.39
N GLY A 201 -2.97 -1.78 52.74
CA GLY A 201 -4.29 -2.39 52.56
C GLY A 201 -4.54 -2.85 51.11
N GLU A 202 -5.40 -3.87 50.96
CA GLU A 202 -5.66 -4.49 49.66
C GLU A 202 -6.33 -3.54 48.66
N ALA A 203 -7.27 -2.71 49.13
CA ALA A 203 -7.98 -1.75 48.26
C ALA A 203 -7.04 -0.67 47.69
N ALA A 204 -6.15 -0.13 48.54
CA ALA A 204 -5.17 0.86 48.12
C ALA A 204 -4.13 0.27 47.16
N THR A 205 -3.73 -0.98 47.36
CA THR A 205 -2.84 -1.71 46.46
C THR A 205 -3.50 -1.88 45.09
N THR A 206 -4.77 -2.28 45.06
CA THR A 206 -5.54 -2.44 43.80
C THR A 206 -5.69 -1.12 43.04
N LEU A 207 -5.98 -0.02 43.73
CA LEU A 207 -6.08 1.31 43.12
C LEU A 207 -4.74 1.79 42.53
N LEU A 208 -3.64 1.55 43.26
CA LEU A 208 -2.30 1.86 42.76
C LEU A 208 -1.97 1.07 41.50
N LEU A 209 -2.32 -0.21 41.45
CA LEU A 209 -2.17 -1.08 40.28
C LEU A 209 -2.90 -0.53 39.06
N LEU A 210 -4.17 -0.15 39.21
CA LEU A 210 -4.99 0.41 38.17
C LEU A 210 -4.46 1.77 37.67
N ALA A 211 -3.99 2.62 38.59
CA ALA A 211 -3.41 3.92 38.23
C ALA A 211 -2.13 3.77 37.42
N ILE A 212 -1.23 2.85 37.77
CA ILE A 212 0.01 2.59 37.02
C ILE A 212 -0.30 2.01 35.65
N ALA A 213 -1.26 1.10 35.51
CA ALA A 213 -1.70 0.54 34.25
C ALA A 213 -2.28 1.62 33.35
N ALA A 214 -3.15 2.49 33.86
CA ALA A 214 -3.71 3.63 33.11
C ALA A 214 -2.62 4.60 32.63
N MET A 215 -1.64 4.90 33.47
CA MET A 215 -0.49 5.75 33.13
C MET A 215 0.33 5.16 32.00
N GLY A 216 0.57 3.86 31.99
CA GLY A 216 1.29 3.16 30.92
C GLY A 216 0.59 3.30 29.56
N VAL A 217 -0.74 3.18 29.53
CA VAL A 217 -1.55 3.38 28.32
C VAL A 217 -1.46 4.83 27.83
N VAL A 218 -1.61 5.80 28.73
CA VAL A 218 -1.54 7.23 28.39
C VAL A 218 -0.16 7.61 27.84
N LEU A 219 0.91 7.13 28.45
CA LEU A 219 2.28 7.37 27.97
C LEU A 219 2.52 6.75 26.60
N GLY A 220 2.05 5.53 26.35
CA GLY A 220 2.14 4.88 25.05
C GLY A 220 1.44 5.68 23.94
N LEU A 221 0.22 6.14 24.20
CA LEU A 221 -0.55 6.97 23.25
C LEU A 221 0.08 8.35 23.04
N SER A 222 0.61 8.97 24.11
CA SER A 222 1.27 10.27 24.04
C SER A 222 2.58 10.23 23.24
N TYR A 223 3.34 9.15 23.35
CA TYR A 223 4.55 8.94 22.57
C TYR A 223 4.24 8.86 21.07
N GLU A 224 3.19 8.14 20.70
CA GLU A 224 2.74 8.07 19.30
C GLU A 224 2.37 9.44 18.76
N ALA A 225 1.62 10.24 19.53
CA ALA A 225 1.21 11.58 19.12
C ALA A 225 2.42 12.52 18.89
N ARG A 226 3.44 12.47 19.76
CA ARG A 226 4.69 13.25 19.61
C ARG A 226 5.50 12.82 18.39
N ARG A 227 5.56 11.53 18.09
CA ARG A 227 6.25 10.99 16.91
C ARG A 227 5.60 11.45 15.61
N ARG A 228 4.26 11.56 15.56
CA ARG A 228 3.51 12.12 14.41
C ARG A 228 3.85 13.59 14.20
N LYS A 229 3.84 14.41 15.26
CA LYS A 229 4.16 15.83 15.16
C LYS A 229 5.57 16.08 14.60
N LYS A 230 6.54 15.24 14.99
CA LYS A 230 7.92 15.32 14.45
C LYS A 230 8.02 14.95 12.98
N ARG A 231 7.17 14.02 12.45
CA ARG A 231 7.14 13.67 11.03
C ARG A 231 6.53 14.77 10.16
N LEU A 232 5.51 15.46 10.66
CA LEU A 232 4.84 16.58 9.97
C LEU A 232 5.69 17.85 9.92
N LEU A 233 6.70 17.98 10.79
CA LEU A 233 7.59 19.16 10.90
C LEU A 233 8.96 18.95 10.22
N ARG A 234 9.21 17.83 9.53
CA ARG A 234 10.40 17.70 8.69
C ARG A 234 10.16 18.44 7.38
N PRO A 235 10.94 19.49 7.08
CA PRO A 235 10.90 20.13 5.77
C PRO A 235 11.33 19.12 4.70
N SER A 236 10.61 19.15 3.58
CA SER A 236 10.92 18.43 2.34
C SER A 236 12.26 18.85 1.74
#